data_f85669af7a1cf8e365ec02c1338c33e1
#
_entry.id   f85669af7a1cf8e365ec02c1338c33e1
#
_cell.length_a   1.000
_cell.length_b   1.000
_cell.length_c   1.000
_cell.angle_alpha   90.00
_cell.angle_beta   90.00
_cell.angle_gamma   90.00
#
_symmetry.space_group_name_H-M   'P 1'
#
loop_
_entity.id
_entity.type
_entity.pdbx_description
1 polymer ?
#
loop_
_entity_poly.entity_id
_entity_poly.type
_entity_poly.pdbx_seq_one_letter_code
_entity_poly.pdbx_strand_id
1 'polypeptide(L)' 'CQWRWVTDGTVKTDVPQRICCVDLSVTPETEGVVAQWLQRHGVHAALVRPDHYVFASAGNAADASKLFEMWRTHFN' A
#
# COMPACT_ATOMS: atom_id res chain seq x y z
N CYS A 1 -12.77 -9.97 -0.40
CA CYS A 1 -11.93 -8.76 -0.40
C CYS A 1 -11.00 -8.74 0.79
N GLN A 2 -9.83 -8.23 0.61
CA GLN A 2 -8.83 -8.13 1.67
C GLN A 2 -7.98 -6.89 1.49
N TRP A 3 -7.23 -6.55 2.53
CA TRP A 3 -6.31 -5.42 2.49
C TRP A 3 -5.22 -5.68 1.47
N ARG A 4 -4.82 -4.64 0.76
CA ARG A 4 -3.76 -4.70 -0.24
C ARG A 4 -2.74 -3.61 -0.01
N TRP A 5 -1.48 -3.99 -0.05
CA TRP A 5 -0.37 -3.04 -0.04
C TRP A 5 0.09 -2.86 -1.48
N VAL A 6 -0.24 -1.73 -2.07
CA VAL A 6 0.08 -1.43 -3.45
C VAL A 6 1.30 -0.52 -3.49
N THR A 7 2.36 -0.96 -4.14
CA THR A 7 3.63 -0.25 -4.19
C THR A 7 4.13 -0.16 -5.63
N ASP A 8 4.88 0.90 -5.92
CA ASP A 8 5.53 1.06 -7.24
C ASP A 8 6.88 0.34 -7.32
N GLY A 9 7.25 -0.39 -6.28
CA GLY A 9 8.50 -1.14 -6.23
C GLY A 9 9.65 -0.40 -5.56
N THR A 10 9.49 0.87 -5.23
CA THR A 10 10.56 1.66 -4.60
C THR A 10 10.53 1.57 -3.07
N VAL A 11 9.38 1.25 -2.48
CA VAL A 11 9.25 1.10 -1.04
C VAL A 11 9.41 -0.37 -0.67
N LYS A 12 10.50 -0.70 0.00
CA LYS A 12 10.80 -2.07 0.45
C LYS A 12 10.57 -2.17 1.96
N THR A 13 9.58 -2.97 2.35
CA THR A 13 9.25 -3.17 3.75
C THR A 13 8.58 -4.53 3.92
N ASP A 14 8.60 -5.04 5.15
CA ASP A 14 7.90 -6.27 5.49
C ASP A 14 6.41 -6.00 5.58
N VAL A 15 5.63 -6.76 4.83
CA VAL A 15 4.18 -6.62 4.78
C VAL A 15 3.55 -7.67 5.68
N PRO A 16 2.60 -7.29 6.57
CA PRO A 16 1.90 -8.27 7.41
C PRO A 16 1.22 -9.35 6.56
N GLN A 17 1.15 -10.56 7.12
CA GLN A 17 0.61 -11.72 6.39
C GLN A 17 -0.84 -11.54 5.93
N ARG A 18 -1.61 -10.74 6.65
CA ARG A 18 -3.01 -10.49 6.32
C ARG A 18 -3.21 -9.52 5.17
N ILE A 19 -2.13 -8.92 4.69
CA ILE A 19 -2.17 -7.93 3.63
C ILE A 19 -1.55 -8.51 2.38
N CYS A 20 -2.26 -8.45 1.26
CA CYS A 20 -1.72 -8.86 -0.04
C CYS A 20 -0.82 -7.76 -0.58
N CYS A 21 0.38 -8.13 -1.01
CA CYS A 21 1.30 -7.18 -1.60
C CYS A 21 1.12 -7.17 -3.13
N VAL A 22 0.92 -5.98 -3.68
CA VAL A 22 0.81 -5.77 -5.12
C VAL A 22 1.92 -4.85 -5.56
N ASP A 23 2.84 -5.35 -6.37
CA ASP A 23 3.97 -4.57 -6.89
C ASP A 23 3.67 -4.14 -8.32
N LEU A 24 3.44 -2.85 -8.52
CA LEU A 24 3.06 -2.30 -9.81
C LEU A 24 4.19 -2.37 -10.85
N SER A 25 5.42 -2.55 -10.41
CA SER A 25 6.53 -2.75 -11.34
C SER A 25 6.49 -4.13 -12.00
N VAL A 26 5.76 -5.06 -11.39
CA VAL A 26 5.62 -6.44 -11.89
C VAL A 26 4.23 -6.71 -12.44
N THR A 27 3.19 -6.15 -11.79
CA THR A 27 1.79 -6.40 -12.15
C THR A 27 1.05 -5.06 -12.31
N PRO A 28 1.29 -4.33 -13.41
CA PRO A 28 0.84 -2.93 -13.51
C PRO A 28 -0.65 -2.74 -13.80
N GLU A 29 -1.30 -3.69 -14.41
CA GLU A 29 -2.62 -3.43 -15.01
C GLU A 29 -3.79 -3.42 -14.04
N THR A 30 -3.73 -4.25 -13.00
CA THR A 30 -4.88 -4.48 -12.12
C THR A 30 -5.19 -3.28 -11.24
N GLU A 31 -4.19 -2.45 -10.95
CA GLU A 31 -4.31 -1.34 -10.00
C GLU A 31 -3.99 0.02 -10.65
N GLY A 32 -4.44 0.21 -11.90
CA GLY A 32 -4.17 1.44 -12.63
C GLY A 32 -4.66 2.70 -11.93
N VAL A 33 -5.83 2.62 -11.27
CA VAL A 33 -6.39 3.74 -10.52
C VAL A 33 -5.50 4.10 -9.34
N VAL A 34 -4.99 3.09 -8.63
CA VAL A 34 -4.10 3.30 -7.50
C VAL A 34 -2.77 3.89 -7.96
N ALA A 35 -2.24 3.41 -9.09
CA ALA A 35 -1.01 3.96 -9.66
C ALA A 35 -1.14 5.46 -9.93
N GLN A 36 -2.24 5.88 -10.52
CA GLN A 36 -2.52 7.30 -10.77
C GLN A 36 -2.64 8.08 -9.47
N TRP A 37 -3.31 7.49 -8.48
CA TRP A 37 -3.46 8.10 -7.17
C TRP A 37 -2.11 8.35 -6.51
N LEU A 38 -1.21 7.36 -6.58
CA LEU A 38 0.14 7.48 -6.02
C LEU A 38 0.90 8.63 -6.67
N GLN A 39 0.84 8.74 -8.00
CA GLN A 39 1.50 9.82 -8.73
C GLN A 39 0.94 11.18 -8.34
N ARG A 40 -0.37 11.28 -8.25
CA ARG A 40 -1.04 12.53 -7.91
C ARG A 40 -0.64 13.04 -6.54
N HIS A 41 -0.46 12.15 -5.58
CA HIS A 41 -0.14 12.50 -4.21
C HIS A 41 1.36 12.49 -3.89
N GLY A 42 2.20 12.16 -4.89
CA GLY A 42 3.65 12.16 -4.71
C GLY A 42 4.14 11.11 -3.74
N VAL A 43 3.45 10.00 -3.61
CA VAL A 43 3.83 8.88 -2.75
C VAL A 43 4.10 7.64 -3.58
N HIS A 44 4.70 6.62 -2.97
CA HIS A 44 5.16 5.43 -3.70
C HIS A 44 4.45 4.14 -3.31
N ALA A 45 3.64 4.18 -2.28
CA ALA A 45 2.88 3.02 -1.85
C ALA A 45 1.65 3.44 -1.07
N ALA A 46 0.64 2.58 -1.06
CA ALA A 46 -0.60 2.84 -0.33
C ALA A 46 -1.18 1.54 0.21
N LEU A 47 -1.79 1.63 1.39
CA LEU A 47 -2.54 0.53 1.96
C LEU A 47 -4.01 0.73 1.60
N VAL A 48 -4.56 -0.20 0.83
CA VAL A 48 -5.92 -0.12 0.31
C VAL A 48 -6.83 -1.05 1.10
N ARG A 49 -7.95 -0.50 1.56
CA ARG A 49 -8.96 -1.23 2.32
C ARG A 49 -9.70 -2.25 1.45
N PRO A 50 -10.34 -3.25 2.06
CA PRO A 50 -11.15 -4.21 1.29
C PRO A 50 -12.29 -3.57 0.49
N ASP A 51 -12.74 -2.38 0.90
CA ASP A 51 -13.80 -1.65 0.20
C ASP A 51 -13.25 -0.73 -0.89
N HIS A 52 -11.97 -0.87 -1.26
CA HIS A 52 -11.27 -0.12 -2.31
C HIS A 52 -10.93 1.32 -1.97
N TYR A 53 -11.08 1.73 -0.72
CA TYR A 53 -10.61 3.04 -0.28
C TYR A 53 -9.19 2.96 0.25
N VAL A 54 -8.42 4.03 0.03
CA VAL A 54 -7.06 4.12 0.53
C VAL A 54 -7.11 4.45 2.03
N PHE A 55 -6.51 3.58 2.85
CA PHE A 55 -6.42 3.79 4.29
C PHE A 55 -5.29 4.78 4.61
N ALA A 56 -4.12 4.57 4.03
CA ALA A 56 -2.94 5.40 4.27
C ALA A 56 -1.93 5.18 3.15
N SER A 57 -0.93 6.06 3.08
CA SER A 57 0.10 5.99 2.06
C SER A 57 1.48 6.23 2.65
N ALA A 58 2.51 5.84 1.92
CA ALA A 58 3.89 5.99 2.37
C ALA A 58 4.79 6.34 1.20
N GLY A 59 5.73 7.27 1.43
CA GLY A 59 6.73 7.65 0.44
C GLY A 59 8.06 6.94 0.65
N ASN A 60 8.23 6.20 1.76
CA ASN A 60 9.46 5.48 2.06
C ASN A 60 9.19 4.35 3.04
N ALA A 61 10.23 3.54 3.30
CA ALA A 61 10.10 2.36 4.16
C ALA A 61 9.80 2.73 5.62
N ALA A 62 10.33 3.83 6.12
CA ALA A 62 10.09 4.26 7.49
C ALA A 62 8.62 4.62 7.70
N ASP A 63 8.03 5.35 6.76
CA ASP A 63 6.61 5.69 6.81
C ASP A 63 5.74 4.44 6.69
N ALA A 64 6.14 3.49 5.85
CA ALA A 64 5.43 2.22 5.69
C ALA A 64 5.40 1.44 6.99
N SER A 65 6.53 1.38 7.70
CA SER A 65 6.62 0.72 9.01
C SER A 65 5.64 1.32 10.01
N LYS A 66 5.59 2.64 10.08
CA LYS A 66 4.67 3.34 10.97
C LYS A 66 3.22 3.07 10.61
N LEU A 67 2.94 3.03 9.33
CA LEU A 67 1.60 2.76 8.81
C LEU A 67 1.14 1.37 9.24
N PHE A 68 1.97 0.36 9.10
CA PHE A 68 1.63 -1.00 9.48
C PHE A 68 1.48 -1.16 10.99
N GLU A 69 2.27 -0.44 11.76
CA GLU A 69 2.16 -0.41 13.21
C GLU A 69 0.80 0.14 13.64
N MET A 70 0.39 1.24 13.03
CA MET A 70 -0.91 1.85 13.27
C MET A 70 -2.04 0.89 12.84
N TRP A 71 -1.89 0.24 11.71
CA TRP A 71 -2.86 -0.73 11.21
C TRP A 71 -3.06 -1.88 12.20
N ARG A 72 -1.96 -2.42 12.72
CA ARG A 72 -2.03 -3.49 13.71
C ARG A 72 -2.76 -3.06 14.97
N THR A 73 -2.53 -1.84 15.40
CA THR A 73 -3.19 -1.29 16.59
C THR A 73 -4.70 -1.21 16.40
N HIS A 74 -5.15 -0.86 15.21
CA HIS A 74 -6.57 -0.67 14.95
C HIS A 74 -7.32 -1.94 14.53
N PHE A 75 -6.66 -2.87 13.87
CA PHE A 75 -7.33 -3.97 13.19
C PHE A 75 -6.84 -5.36 13.60
N ASN A 76 -5.95 -5.44 14.55
CA ASN A 76 -5.42 -6.73 14.95
C ASN A 76 -5.80 -7.09 16.37
#